data_171ed6476adf1c4c723b5f7e94f65b7f
#
_entry.id   171ed6476adf1c4c723b5f7e94f65b7f
#
_cell.length_a   1.000
_cell.length_b   1.000
_cell.length_c   1.000
_cell.angle_alpha   90.00
_cell.angle_beta   90.00
_cell.angle_gamma   90.00
#
_symmetry.space_group_name_H-M   'P 1'
#
loop_
_entity.id
_entity.type
_entity.pdbx_description
1 polymer ?
#
loop_
_entity_poly.entity_id
_entity_poly.type
_entity_poly.pdbx_seq_one_letter_code
_entity_poly.pdbx_strand_id
1 'polypeptide(L)'
;MNNNVKTAVQQYPVTFGKLILRSASATLLLVLLALGLSVPPASAATTVSPADQAFLVTAAQINLTEIKLGNVALQNAQRDDVKDFARTVIKDHTSLNDQLKTLAAQKEITLPDSLDAANQSMVDKLTALTGADFDKAYIGGMFKGHKKAVKAFKAEGTAATDPDVKSFVDTATPVLAEHLRLITALKKV
;
A
#
# COMPACT_ATOMS: atom_id res chain seq x y z
N MET A 1 -45.63 -32.70 25.64
CA MET A 1 -45.51 -31.98 26.93
C MET A 1 -45.28 -30.52 26.60
N ASN A 2 -46.34 -29.72 26.82
CA ASN A 2 -46.38 -28.26 26.60
C ASN A 2 -45.63 -27.55 27.71
N ASN A 3 -44.87 -26.49 27.36
CA ASN A 3 -44.68 -25.39 28.28
C ASN A 3 -44.51 -24.07 27.50
N ASN A 4 -45.65 -23.36 27.45
CA ASN A 4 -45.78 -21.96 27.11
C ASN A 4 -45.10 -21.09 28.20
N VAL A 5 -44.20 -20.20 27.84
CA VAL A 5 -43.78 -19.07 28.70
C VAL A 5 -44.34 -17.80 28.06
N LYS A 6 -45.35 -17.24 28.67
CA LYS A 6 -45.96 -15.95 28.38
C LYS A 6 -45.05 -14.85 28.99
N THR A 7 -44.53 -13.97 28.15
CA THR A 7 -43.83 -12.77 28.62
C THR A 7 -44.84 -11.63 28.84
N ALA A 8 -44.99 -11.18 30.08
CA ALA A 8 -45.83 -10.05 30.46
C ALA A 8 -45.21 -8.72 30.04
N VAL A 9 -45.97 -7.95 29.27
CA VAL A 9 -45.65 -6.55 28.94
C VAL A 9 -46.21 -5.65 30.06
N GLN A 10 -45.37 -4.99 30.77
CA GLN A 10 -45.77 -4.05 31.86
C GLN A 10 -45.93 -2.64 31.28
N GLN A 11 -47.16 -2.16 31.20
CA GLN A 11 -47.53 -0.80 30.79
C GLN A 11 -47.41 0.14 32.00
N TYR A 12 -46.68 1.23 31.85
CA TYR A 12 -46.67 2.33 32.82
C TYR A 12 -47.60 3.48 32.33
N PRO A 13 -48.46 4.02 33.17
CA PRO A 13 -49.37 5.12 32.79
C PRO A 13 -48.62 6.46 32.81
N VAL A 14 -48.76 7.22 31.73
CA VAL A 14 -48.26 8.59 31.60
C VAL A 14 -49.32 9.55 32.14
N THR A 15 -49.07 10.17 33.27
CA THR A 15 -49.92 11.23 33.83
C THR A 15 -49.57 12.59 33.24
N PHE A 16 -50.53 13.19 32.51
CA PHE A 16 -50.44 14.57 32.02
C PHE A 16 -50.69 15.56 33.15
N GLY A 17 -49.66 16.22 33.66
CA GLY A 17 -49.77 17.35 34.55
C GLY A 17 -49.92 18.69 33.77
N LYS A 18 -51.05 19.37 33.90
CA LYS A 18 -51.27 20.72 33.41
C LYS A 18 -50.39 21.69 34.17
N LEU A 19 -49.47 22.37 33.47
CA LEU A 19 -48.71 23.47 34.08
C LEU A 19 -49.16 24.80 33.52
N ILE A 20 -49.55 25.65 34.42
CA ILE A 20 -50.16 26.97 34.23
C ILE A 20 -49.09 27.96 33.75
N LEU A 21 -49.44 28.69 32.66
CA LEU A 21 -48.68 29.78 32.09
C LEU A 21 -48.65 30.98 33.04
N ARG A 22 -47.50 31.35 33.57
CA ARG A 22 -47.24 32.64 34.18
C ARG A 22 -46.20 33.40 33.36
N SER A 23 -46.66 34.46 32.72
CA SER A 23 -45.83 35.44 32.03
C SER A 23 -44.95 36.20 33.04
N ALA A 24 -43.64 36.10 32.88
CA ALA A 24 -42.69 37.01 33.47
C ALA A 24 -41.74 37.46 32.37
N SER A 25 -41.89 38.71 31.93
CA SER A 25 -40.94 39.37 31.03
C SER A 25 -39.61 39.55 31.74
N ALA A 26 -38.62 38.79 31.31
CA ALA A 26 -37.21 39.00 31.66
C ALA A 26 -36.42 39.16 30.36
N THR A 27 -36.01 40.40 30.11
CA THR A 27 -35.07 40.78 29.05
C THR A 27 -33.74 40.10 29.33
N LEU A 28 -33.50 38.95 28.69
CA LEU A 28 -32.24 38.26 28.72
C LEU A 28 -31.34 38.78 27.62
N LEU A 29 -30.37 39.59 28.01
CA LEU A 29 -29.29 40.08 27.16
C LEU A 29 -28.45 38.89 26.68
N LEU A 30 -28.62 38.47 25.43
CA LEU A 30 -27.84 37.38 24.83
C LEU A 30 -26.43 37.93 24.52
N VAL A 31 -25.49 37.72 25.46
CA VAL A 31 -24.07 37.86 25.18
C VAL A 31 -23.66 36.59 24.44
N LEU A 32 -23.68 36.68 23.10
CA LEU A 32 -23.06 35.69 22.22
C LEU A 32 -21.54 35.76 22.40
N LEU A 33 -21.03 34.97 23.31
CA LEU A 33 -19.61 34.67 23.38
C LEU A 33 -19.28 33.80 22.18
N ALA A 34 -18.83 34.44 21.09
CA ALA A 34 -18.31 33.77 19.93
C ALA A 34 -17.00 33.07 20.34
N LEU A 35 -17.11 31.83 20.83
CA LEU A 35 -16.00 30.91 20.87
C LEU A 35 -15.61 30.64 19.41
N GLY A 36 -14.61 31.37 18.94
CA GLY A 36 -13.98 31.16 17.65
C GLY A 36 -13.35 29.76 17.62
N LEU A 37 -14.14 28.75 17.30
CA LEU A 37 -13.63 27.46 16.86
C LEU A 37 -12.89 27.70 15.55
N SER A 38 -11.60 28.00 15.65
CA SER A 38 -10.71 27.97 14.49
C SER A 38 -10.68 26.53 14.00
N VAL A 39 -11.53 26.21 13.04
CA VAL A 39 -11.40 24.99 12.25
C VAL A 39 -10.05 25.14 11.52
N PRO A 40 -9.05 24.30 11.80
CA PRO A 40 -7.82 24.35 11.01
C PRO A 40 -8.20 24.19 9.54
N PRO A 41 -7.58 24.95 8.63
CA PRO A 41 -7.85 24.76 7.21
C PRO A 41 -7.66 23.29 6.89
N ALA A 42 -8.67 22.65 6.31
CA ALA A 42 -8.53 21.32 5.74
C ALA A 42 -7.32 21.40 4.82
N SER A 43 -6.28 20.63 5.14
CA SER A 43 -5.10 20.53 4.27
C SER A 43 -5.64 20.16 2.90
N ALA A 44 -5.51 21.07 1.93
CA ALA A 44 -5.92 20.78 0.57
C ALA A 44 -5.16 19.51 0.17
N ALA A 45 -5.91 18.44 -0.12
CA ALA A 45 -5.31 17.23 -0.64
C ALA A 45 -4.52 17.62 -1.89
N THR A 46 -3.20 17.58 -1.78
CA THR A 46 -2.34 17.85 -2.94
C THR A 46 -2.62 16.75 -3.95
N THR A 47 -3.17 17.13 -5.10
CA THR A 47 -3.37 16.16 -6.19
C THR A 47 -2.00 15.65 -6.62
N VAL A 48 -1.83 14.34 -6.56
CA VAL A 48 -0.58 13.68 -6.99
C VAL A 48 -0.33 14.00 -8.46
N SER A 49 0.88 14.42 -8.81
CA SER A 49 1.21 14.76 -10.18
C SER A 49 1.05 13.56 -11.12
N PRO A 50 0.74 13.75 -12.41
CA PRO A 50 0.70 12.64 -13.38
C PRO A 50 2.00 11.84 -13.44
N ALA A 51 3.15 12.48 -13.19
CA ALA A 51 4.45 11.82 -13.16
C ALA A 51 4.58 10.90 -11.93
N ASP A 52 4.24 11.40 -10.73
CA ASP A 52 4.23 10.62 -9.50
C ASP A 52 3.24 9.43 -9.62
N GLN A 53 2.04 9.64 -10.21
CA GLN A 53 1.09 8.56 -10.47
C GLN A 53 1.66 7.48 -11.38
N ALA A 54 2.27 7.88 -12.50
CA ALA A 54 2.89 6.93 -13.44
C ALA A 54 4.04 6.15 -12.78
N PHE A 55 4.79 6.80 -11.89
CA PHE A 55 5.82 6.14 -11.09
C PHE A 55 5.21 5.08 -10.16
N LEU A 56 4.14 5.40 -9.40
CA LEU A 56 3.49 4.44 -8.51
C LEU A 56 2.94 3.22 -9.25
N VAL A 57 2.35 3.42 -10.44
CA VAL A 57 1.91 2.31 -11.33
C VAL A 57 3.10 1.45 -11.75
N THR A 58 4.23 2.07 -12.10
CA THR A 58 5.47 1.35 -12.45
C THR A 58 6.02 0.58 -11.25
N ALA A 59 6.03 1.18 -10.06
CA ALA A 59 6.47 0.53 -8.83
C ALA A 59 5.59 -0.70 -8.49
N ALA A 60 4.27 -0.62 -8.71
CA ALA A 60 3.37 -1.75 -8.54
C ALA A 60 3.71 -2.90 -9.50
N GLN A 61 3.97 -2.61 -10.78
CA GLN A 61 4.40 -3.62 -11.75
C GLN A 61 5.73 -4.28 -11.35
N ILE A 62 6.69 -3.49 -10.83
CA ILE A 62 7.95 -4.03 -10.29
C ILE A 62 7.65 -5.00 -9.14
N ASN A 63 6.89 -4.58 -8.12
CA ASN A 63 6.59 -5.42 -6.97
C ASN A 63 5.89 -6.73 -7.37
N LEU A 64 4.86 -6.67 -8.21
CA LEU A 64 4.14 -7.86 -8.70
C LEU A 64 5.07 -8.81 -9.46
N THR A 65 5.94 -8.27 -10.32
CA THR A 65 6.90 -9.03 -11.12
C THR A 65 7.91 -9.74 -10.22
N GLU A 66 8.50 -9.01 -9.26
CA GLU A 66 9.52 -9.53 -8.37
C GLU A 66 8.97 -10.62 -7.43
N ILE A 67 7.76 -10.45 -6.90
CA ILE A 67 7.07 -11.50 -6.11
C ILE A 67 6.82 -12.74 -6.97
N LYS A 68 6.37 -12.57 -8.21
CA LYS A 68 6.08 -13.69 -9.11
C LYS A 68 7.36 -14.44 -9.49
N LEU A 69 8.43 -13.73 -9.88
CA LEU A 69 9.73 -14.30 -10.21
C LEU A 69 10.39 -14.97 -9.00
N GLY A 70 10.25 -14.40 -7.81
CA GLY A 70 10.72 -15.02 -6.58
C GLY A 70 10.04 -16.37 -6.34
N ASN A 71 8.72 -16.46 -6.50
CA ASN A 71 7.99 -17.72 -6.35
C ASN A 71 8.41 -18.76 -7.39
N VAL A 72 8.68 -18.37 -8.64
CA VAL A 72 9.25 -19.27 -9.66
C VAL A 72 10.65 -19.75 -9.25
N ALA A 73 11.48 -18.86 -8.69
CA ALA A 73 12.82 -19.22 -8.24
C ALA A 73 12.82 -20.26 -7.11
N LEU A 74 11.86 -20.20 -6.18
CA LEU A 74 11.72 -21.21 -5.13
C LEU A 74 11.48 -22.63 -5.68
N GLN A 75 10.86 -22.73 -6.85
CA GLN A 75 10.52 -23.99 -7.50
C GLN A 75 11.63 -24.47 -8.45
N ASN A 76 12.18 -23.56 -9.25
CA ASN A 76 13.00 -23.90 -10.42
C ASN A 76 14.52 -23.76 -10.18
N ALA A 77 14.93 -22.97 -9.18
CA ALA A 77 16.34 -22.76 -8.91
C ALA A 77 17.01 -24.03 -8.35
N GLN A 78 18.24 -24.27 -8.80
CA GLN A 78 19.09 -25.34 -8.28
C GLN A 78 19.87 -24.90 -7.05
N ARG A 79 20.38 -23.67 -7.05
CA ARG A 79 21.24 -23.13 -5.99
C ARG A 79 20.40 -22.66 -4.79
N ASP A 80 20.80 -23.05 -3.58
CA ASP A 80 20.11 -22.66 -2.36
C ASP A 80 20.24 -21.15 -2.07
N ASP A 81 21.40 -20.55 -2.36
CA ASP A 81 21.60 -19.11 -2.19
C ASP A 81 20.72 -18.27 -3.14
N VAL A 82 20.36 -18.79 -4.33
CA VAL A 82 19.37 -18.18 -5.22
C VAL A 82 17.98 -18.26 -4.61
N LYS A 83 17.62 -19.39 -3.99
CA LYS A 83 16.34 -19.53 -3.27
C LYS A 83 16.26 -18.62 -2.06
N ASP A 84 17.36 -18.45 -1.31
CA ASP A 84 17.42 -17.54 -0.16
C ASP A 84 17.26 -16.08 -0.58
N PHE A 85 17.90 -15.68 -1.67
CA PHE A 85 17.67 -14.38 -2.28
C PHE A 85 16.21 -14.20 -2.70
N ALA A 86 15.61 -15.21 -3.33
CA ALA A 86 14.20 -15.17 -3.74
C ALA A 86 13.25 -15.01 -2.54
N ARG A 87 13.50 -15.69 -1.40
CA ARG A 87 12.70 -15.50 -0.16
C ARG A 87 12.77 -14.06 0.33
N THR A 88 13.98 -13.47 0.32
CA THR A 88 14.20 -12.07 0.71
C THR A 88 13.41 -11.13 -0.20
N VAL A 89 13.53 -11.30 -1.51
CA VAL A 89 12.82 -10.50 -2.52
C VAL A 89 11.29 -10.60 -2.34
N ILE A 90 10.75 -11.82 -2.18
CA ILE A 90 9.30 -12.01 -1.97
C ILE A 90 8.84 -11.26 -0.73
N LYS A 91 9.52 -11.42 0.39
CA LYS A 91 9.17 -10.77 1.66
C LYS A 91 9.15 -9.25 1.51
N ASP A 92 10.22 -8.69 0.99
CA ASP A 92 10.42 -7.25 0.96
C ASP A 92 9.51 -6.58 -0.08
N HIS A 93 9.37 -7.17 -1.29
CA HIS A 93 8.45 -6.64 -2.30
C HIS A 93 6.97 -6.82 -1.92
N THR A 94 6.60 -7.84 -1.13
CA THR A 94 5.26 -7.94 -0.55
C THR A 94 5.00 -6.78 0.39
N SER A 95 5.93 -6.48 1.30
CA SER A 95 5.81 -5.35 2.22
C SER A 95 5.74 -4.00 1.49
N LEU A 96 6.59 -3.80 0.48
CA LEU A 96 6.57 -2.58 -0.34
C LEU A 96 5.27 -2.45 -1.14
N ASN A 97 4.72 -3.57 -1.62
CA ASN A 97 3.45 -3.57 -2.36
C ASN A 97 2.26 -3.21 -1.46
N ASP A 98 2.25 -3.67 -0.21
CA ASP A 98 1.19 -3.33 0.75
C ASP A 98 1.26 -1.85 1.16
N GLN A 99 2.47 -1.30 1.36
CA GLN A 99 2.68 0.14 1.59
C GLN A 99 2.21 0.96 0.38
N LEU A 100 2.55 0.52 -0.83
CA LEU A 100 2.15 1.17 -2.08
C LEU A 100 0.63 1.17 -2.27
N LYS A 101 -0.05 0.05 -1.98
CA LYS A 101 -1.52 -0.04 -2.01
C LYS A 101 -2.17 0.92 -1.02
N THR A 102 -1.61 1.03 0.19
CA THR A 102 -2.11 1.97 1.20
C THR A 102 -1.97 3.41 0.73
N LEU A 103 -0.81 3.78 0.20
CA LEU A 103 -0.56 5.10 -0.38
C LEU A 103 -1.53 5.40 -1.54
N ALA A 104 -1.66 4.46 -2.47
CA ALA A 104 -2.53 4.63 -3.64
C ALA A 104 -4.00 4.81 -3.25
N ALA A 105 -4.48 4.04 -2.25
CA ALA A 105 -5.84 4.19 -1.72
C ALA A 105 -6.06 5.58 -1.10
N GLN A 106 -5.10 6.12 -0.34
CA GLN A 106 -5.16 7.46 0.24
C GLN A 106 -5.18 8.57 -0.82
N LYS A 107 -4.56 8.31 -1.97
CA LYS A 107 -4.43 9.25 -3.10
C LYS A 107 -5.46 8.99 -4.21
N GLU A 108 -6.38 8.05 -4.03
CA GLU A 108 -7.38 7.65 -5.02
C GLU A 108 -6.77 7.20 -6.36
N ILE A 109 -5.58 6.59 -6.31
CA ILE A 109 -4.86 6.07 -7.48
C ILE A 109 -5.18 4.60 -7.68
N THR A 110 -5.60 4.23 -8.88
CA THR A 110 -5.78 2.82 -9.25
C THR A 110 -4.44 2.20 -9.64
N LEU A 111 -4.03 1.17 -8.90
CA LEU A 111 -2.85 0.37 -9.23
C LEU A 111 -3.25 -0.87 -10.04
N PRO A 112 -2.35 -1.40 -10.88
CA PRO A 112 -2.55 -2.68 -11.53
C PRO A 112 -2.57 -3.82 -10.49
N ASP A 113 -3.45 -4.79 -10.68
CA ASP A 113 -3.57 -6.03 -9.91
C ASP A 113 -2.94 -7.24 -10.59
N SER A 114 -2.51 -7.08 -11.83
CA SER A 114 -1.91 -8.10 -12.68
C SER A 114 -0.69 -7.57 -13.44
N LEU A 115 0.13 -8.48 -13.94
CA LEU A 115 1.30 -8.12 -14.75
C LEU A 115 0.86 -7.57 -16.10
N ASP A 116 1.57 -6.57 -16.60
CA ASP A 116 1.48 -6.20 -18.00
C ASP A 116 2.07 -7.30 -18.92
N ALA A 117 1.79 -7.21 -20.21
CA ALA A 117 2.20 -8.23 -21.18
C ALA A 117 3.73 -8.44 -21.26
N ALA A 118 4.52 -7.38 -21.04
CA ALA A 118 5.97 -7.47 -21.08
C ALA A 118 6.52 -8.20 -19.85
N ASN A 119 6.02 -7.86 -18.66
CA ASN A 119 6.38 -8.51 -17.41
C ASN A 119 5.90 -9.96 -17.37
N GLN A 120 4.68 -10.25 -17.84
CA GLN A 120 4.17 -11.61 -17.94
C GLN A 120 5.07 -12.45 -18.88
N SER A 121 5.43 -11.93 -20.07
CA SER A 121 6.35 -12.63 -20.98
C SER A 121 7.71 -12.93 -20.36
N MET A 122 8.23 -12.05 -19.51
CA MET A 122 9.47 -12.29 -18.78
C MET A 122 9.31 -13.42 -17.75
N VAL A 123 8.22 -13.43 -17.00
CA VAL A 123 7.91 -14.52 -16.06
C VAL A 123 7.78 -15.86 -16.81
N ASP A 124 7.03 -15.89 -17.91
CA ASP A 124 6.81 -17.12 -18.69
C ASP A 124 8.13 -17.72 -19.21
N LYS A 125 9.04 -16.86 -19.72
CA LYS A 125 10.37 -17.29 -20.20
C LYS A 125 11.20 -17.89 -19.08
N LEU A 126 11.17 -17.32 -17.87
CA LEU A 126 11.89 -17.87 -16.73
C LEU A 126 11.24 -19.13 -16.18
N THR A 127 9.92 -19.20 -16.17
CA THR A 127 9.18 -20.40 -15.73
C THR A 127 9.47 -21.63 -16.59
N ALA A 128 9.84 -21.44 -17.86
CA ALA A 128 10.21 -22.53 -18.76
C ALA A 128 11.62 -23.09 -18.50
N LEU A 129 12.42 -22.45 -17.65
CA LEU A 129 13.78 -22.89 -17.31
C LEU A 129 13.81 -23.57 -15.94
N THR A 130 14.76 -24.47 -15.74
CA THR A 130 15.03 -25.13 -14.45
C THR A 130 16.53 -25.30 -14.21
N GLY A 131 16.92 -25.58 -12.96
CA GLY A 131 18.31 -25.90 -12.66
C GLY A 131 19.29 -24.77 -12.94
N ALA A 132 20.46 -25.10 -13.45
CA ALA A 132 21.54 -24.13 -13.71
C ALA A 132 21.18 -23.08 -14.76
N ASP A 133 20.37 -23.42 -15.77
CA ASP A 133 19.91 -22.47 -16.79
C ASP A 133 18.95 -21.45 -16.20
N PHE A 134 18.05 -21.89 -15.30
CA PHE A 134 17.22 -20.99 -14.52
C PHE A 134 18.08 -20.05 -13.67
N ASP A 135 18.99 -20.58 -12.87
CA ASP A 135 19.83 -19.77 -11.96
C ASP A 135 20.58 -18.68 -12.71
N LYS A 136 21.20 -19.02 -13.84
CA LYS A 136 21.92 -18.08 -14.70
C LYS A 136 21.01 -16.99 -15.24
N ALA A 137 19.83 -17.36 -15.76
CA ALA A 137 18.88 -16.43 -16.34
C ALA A 137 18.26 -15.52 -15.25
N TYR A 138 17.85 -16.09 -14.11
CA TYR A 138 17.29 -15.39 -12.99
C TYR A 138 18.30 -14.36 -12.40
N ILE A 139 19.50 -14.78 -12.05
CA ILE A 139 20.56 -13.91 -11.53
C ILE A 139 20.83 -12.75 -12.50
N GLY A 140 20.94 -13.06 -13.81
CA GLY A 140 21.17 -12.05 -14.84
C GLY A 140 20.02 -11.05 -14.98
N GLY A 141 18.78 -11.53 -14.93
CA GLY A 141 17.57 -10.74 -14.98
C GLY A 141 17.42 -9.84 -13.75
N MET A 142 17.52 -10.42 -12.55
CA MET A 142 17.41 -9.70 -11.28
C MET A 142 18.48 -8.62 -11.14
N PHE A 143 19.73 -8.89 -11.53
CA PHE A 143 20.79 -7.89 -11.52
C PHE A 143 20.45 -6.68 -12.42
N LYS A 144 20.00 -6.93 -13.65
CA LYS A 144 19.61 -5.85 -14.59
C LYS A 144 18.39 -5.09 -14.09
N GLY A 145 17.37 -5.80 -13.60
CA GLY A 145 16.14 -5.24 -13.07
C GLY A 145 16.40 -4.32 -11.88
N HIS A 146 17.11 -4.80 -10.85
CA HIS A 146 17.42 -4.01 -9.66
C HIS A 146 18.33 -2.82 -9.95
N LYS A 147 19.30 -2.95 -10.88
CA LYS A 147 20.12 -1.79 -11.32
C LYS A 147 19.24 -0.69 -11.94
N LYS A 148 18.25 -1.07 -12.76
CA LYS A 148 17.30 -0.13 -13.36
C LYS A 148 16.36 0.47 -12.32
N ALA A 149 15.83 -0.37 -11.42
CA ALA A 149 14.92 0.06 -10.36
C ALA A 149 15.59 1.07 -9.39
N VAL A 150 16.78 0.77 -8.89
CA VAL A 150 17.56 1.70 -8.03
C VAL A 150 17.78 3.04 -8.70
N LYS A 151 18.12 3.05 -10.01
CA LYS A 151 18.28 4.29 -10.77
C LYS A 151 16.96 5.07 -10.85
N ALA A 152 15.85 4.40 -11.15
CA ALA A 152 14.55 5.04 -11.29
C ALA A 152 14.05 5.60 -9.94
N PHE A 153 14.16 4.82 -8.86
CA PHE A 153 13.74 5.26 -7.53
C PHE A 153 14.59 6.45 -7.02
N LYS A 154 15.90 6.44 -7.25
CA LYS A 154 16.74 7.60 -6.92
C LYS A 154 16.35 8.86 -7.70
N ALA A 155 16.00 8.72 -8.98
CA ALA A 155 15.54 9.84 -9.78
C ALA A 155 14.22 10.39 -9.26
N GLU A 156 13.26 9.49 -8.95
CA GLU A 156 11.98 9.87 -8.37
C GLU A 156 12.11 10.51 -6.99
N GLY A 157 13.01 10.04 -6.13
CA GLY A 157 13.28 10.66 -4.83
C GLY A 157 13.72 12.12 -4.91
N THR A 158 14.24 12.54 -6.08
CA THR A 158 14.58 13.95 -6.36
C THR A 158 13.44 14.68 -7.05
N ALA A 159 12.65 13.98 -7.89
CA ALA A 159 11.64 14.58 -8.76
C ALA A 159 10.24 14.60 -8.15
N ALA A 160 9.93 13.67 -7.23
CA ALA A 160 8.62 13.54 -6.61
C ALA A 160 8.17 14.86 -5.96
N THR A 161 6.96 15.27 -6.29
CA THR A 161 6.35 16.51 -5.79
C THR A 161 5.39 16.24 -4.62
N ASP A 162 4.82 15.04 -4.55
CA ASP A 162 3.97 14.62 -3.43
C ASP A 162 4.84 14.07 -2.29
N PRO A 163 4.70 14.58 -1.05
CA PRO A 163 5.54 14.19 0.08
C PRO A 163 5.37 12.72 0.50
N ASP A 164 4.18 12.13 0.29
CA ASP A 164 3.95 10.73 0.64
C ASP A 164 4.55 9.80 -0.40
N VAL A 165 4.53 10.19 -1.70
CA VAL A 165 5.27 9.50 -2.77
C VAL A 165 6.76 9.53 -2.47
N LYS A 166 7.29 10.70 -2.09
CA LYS A 166 8.69 10.84 -1.70
C LYS A 166 9.05 9.94 -0.52
N SER A 167 8.22 9.90 0.52
CA SER A 167 8.40 9.04 1.69
C SER A 167 8.44 7.55 1.33
N PHE A 168 7.54 7.11 0.43
CA PHE A 168 7.56 5.75 -0.10
C PHE A 168 8.86 5.44 -0.84
N VAL A 169 9.32 6.35 -1.70
CA VAL A 169 10.57 6.20 -2.46
C VAL A 169 11.79 6.14 -1.54
N ASP A 170 11.82 7.01 -0.51
CA ASP A 170 12.91 7.04 0.48
C ASP A 170 12.97 5.71 1.30
N THR A 171 11.82 5.08 1.55
CA THR A 171 11.72 3.77 2.19
C THR A 171 12.16 2.62 1.27
N ALA A 172 11.72 2.64 0.02
CA ALA A 172 11.96 1.55 -0.92
C ALA A 172 13.38 1.53 -1.49
N THR A 173 13.99 2.71 -1.71
CA THR A 173 15.31 2.82 -2.34
C THR A 173 16.41 2.01 -1.63
N PRO A 174 16.56 2.04 -0.29
CA PRO A 174 17.57 1.25 0.39
C PRO A 174 17.32 -0.26 0.28
N VAL A 175 16.06 -0.71 0.26
CA VAL A 175 15.70 -2.11 0.06
C VAL A 175 16.16 -2.60 -1.32
N LEU A 176 15.84 -1.83 -2.37
CA LEU A 176 16.27 -2.14 -3.73
C LEU A 176 17.78 -2.12 -3.90
N ALA A 177 18.47 -1.21 -3.21
CA ALA A 177 19.92 -1.14 -3.22
C ALA A 177 20.56 -2.35 -2.52
N GLU A 178 19.98 -2.84 -1.44
CA GLU A 178 20.42 -4.06 -0.77
C GLU A 178 20.21 -5.30 -1.66
N HIS A 179 19.05 -5.41 -2.32
CA HIS A 179 18.82 -6.50 -3.29
C HIS A 179 19.85 -6.46 -4.42
N LEU A 180 20.18 -5.26 -4.94
CA LEU A 180 21.23 -5.11 -5.95
C LEU A 180 22.59 -5.58 -5.44
N ARG A 181 22.93 -5.28 -4.19
CA ARG A 181 24.17 -5.76 -3.55
C ARG A 181 24.20 -7.27 -3.44
N LEU A 182 23.12 -7.87 -2.96
CA LEU A 182 22.97 -9.32 -2.78
C LEU A 182 23.08 -10.07 -4.13
N ILE A 183 22.32 -9.63 -5.14
CA ILE A 183 22.35 -10.29 -6.45
C ILE A 183 23.68 -10.08 -7.17
N THR A 184 24.39 -8.98 -6.91
CA THR A 184 25.75 -8.77 -7.43
C THR A 184 26.73 -9.77 -6.81
N ALA A 185 26.56 -10.15 -5.56
CA ALA A 185 27.36 -11.20 -4.91
C ALA A 185 27.10 -12.56 -5.54
N LEU A 186 25.82 -12.95 -5.73
CA LEU A 186 25.43 -14.20 -6.37
C LEU A 186 25.95 -14.37 -7.79
N LYS A 187 26.12 -13.26 -8.52
CA LYS A 187 26.64 -13.27 -9.89
C LYS A 187 28.13 -13.62 -9.99
N LYS A 188 28.88 -13.49 -8.89
CA LYS A 188 30.33 -13.76 -8.87
C LYS A 188 30.68 -15.22 -8.55
N VAL A 189 29.72 -15.99 -8.09
CA VAL A 189 29.79 -17.41 -7.78
C VAL A 189 29.23 -18.23 -8.93
#